data_d5484bd5a08b58a946aea79d0622175f
#
_entry.id   d5484bd5a08b58a946aea79d0622175f
#
_cell.length_a   1.000
_cell.length_b   1.000
_cell.length_c   1.000
_cell.angle_alpha   90.00
_cell.angle_beta   90.00
_cell.angle_gamma   90.00
#
_symmetry.space_group_name_H-M   'P 1'
#
loop_
_entity.id
_entity.type
_entity.pdbx_description
1 polymer ?
#
loop_
_entity_poly.entity_id
_entity_poly.type
_entity_poly.pdbx_seq_one_letter_code
_entity_poly.pdbx_strand_id
1 'polypeptide(L)'
;LTVAKAQKPKIQIADAPGALHERLADAVERWIRAEQFRPGERLPTHREIARQAGVSIGTVTKALELLSNRGILRGEIGRGTFVNDTRPVASSSGIIDLAINGPPHVLSEDTLRAAAERAVRNALSLPHGGYASQRGTAQQRRVFADWLRRTRIDLPVDDLILTVGVQHGVHLAFQDLRTVSNVVATESSTFPGAIATARSLGMQMVPVRHDDEGMLPRDLDRGLRETNAKIVYLTPVGHNPLGFEIGKERRRELLAVIGKHDAWIVEDDIYSVYSAKNAPTFKELAPERTYYLNGISKCLTPLIRVGVIAPPQSRRAEIASALRAQVWGPAPYGVEMACALLELGADASAATTLRSEARARIQLAKHALGLRSVPMPDGAPHLWLPMKPAHAEKLARLAAERGVRLTPPDASFVGGDFGGGVRLSIMAPLTRDELDRALRTVAALLNEPEEMVV
;
A
#
# COMPACT_ATOMS: atom_id res chain seq x y z
N LEU A 1 -34.15 44.77 9.55
CA LEU A 1 -34.52 43.39 9.07
C LEU A 1 -33.44 42.45 9.58
N THR A 2 -33.73 41.78 10.72
CA THR A 2 -32.83 40.81 11.36
C THR A 2 -32.93 39.52 10.57
N VAL A 3 -31.84 39.15 9.85
CA VAL A 3 -31.72 37.87 9.14
C VAL A 3 -31.68 36.78 10.19
N ALA A 4 -32.74 35.97 10.26
CA ALA A 4 -32.79 34.78 11.11
C ALA A 4 -31.63 33.86 10.75
N LYS A 5 -30.71 33.58 11.69
CA LYS A 5 -29.70 32.55 11.58
C LYS A 5 -30.39 31.22 11.37
N ALA A 6 -30.34 30.68 10.16
CA ALA A 6 -30.79 29.32 9.87
C ALA A 6 -30.09 28.35 10.85
N GLN A 7 -30.90 27.59 11.58
CA GLN A 7 -30.40 26.55 12.50
C GLN A 7 -29.63 25.51 11.67
N LYS A 8 -28.32 25.37 11.87
CA LYS A 8 -27.51 24.33 11.23
C LYS A 8 -28.08 22.96 11.64
N PRO A 9 -28.28 22.02 10.71
CA PRO A 9 -28.89 20.72 11.01
C PRO A 9 -28.07 19.94 12.01
N LYS A 10 -28.73 19.09 12.80
CA LYS A 10 -28.11 18.21 13.80
C LYS A 10 -27.18 17.21 13.12
N ILE A 11 -26.04 16.92 13.75
CA ILE A 11 -25.12 15.85 13.33
C ILE A 11 -25.84 14.51 13.53
N GLN A 12 -26.12 13.80 12.45
CA GLN A 12 -26.74 12.47 12.48
C GLN A 12 -25.67 11.38 12.33
N ILE A 13 -25.47 10.60 13.40
CA ILE A 13 -24.58 9.44 13.39
C ILE A 13 -25.36 8.27 12.81
N ALA A 14 -24.91 7.73 11.67
CA ALA A 14 -25.54 6.55 11.08
C ALA A 14 -25.37 5.32 11.99
N ASP A 15 -26.35 4.44 12.00
CA ASP A 15 -26.24 3.14 12.64
C ASP A 15 -25.50 2.19 11.69
N ALA A 16 -24.17 2.09 11.89
CA ALA A 16 -23.26 1.33 11.04
C ALA A 16 -22.26 0.57 11.92
N PRO A 17 -21.66 -0.53 11.44
CA PRO A 17 -20.56 -1.21 12.12
C PRO A 17 -19.37 -0.26 12.34
N GLY A 18 -18.72 -0.34 13.51
CA GLY A 18 -17.52 0.44 13.82
C GLY A 18 -17.63 1.16 15.17
N ALA A 19 -16.50 1.69 15.63
CA ALA A 19 -16.43 2.42 16.89
C ALA A 19 -17.21 3.75 16.79
N LEU A 20 -17.82 4.16 17.89
CA LEU A 20 -18.67 5.36 17.92
C LEU A 20 -17.94 6.63 17.46
N HIS A 21 -16.64 6.76 17.76
CA HIS A 21 -15.84 7.90 17.33
C HIS A 21 -15.55 7.88 15.80
N GLU A 22 -15.45 6.71 15.19
CA GLU A 22 -15.30 6.57 13.72
C GLU A 22 -16.59 6.97 13.01
N ARG A 23 -17.73 6.48 13.50
CA ARG A 23 -19.06 6.85 12.98
C ARG A 23 -19.36 8.34 13.13
N LEU A 24 -18.90 8.94 14.24
CA LEU A 24 -18.98 10.38 14.44
C LEU A 24 -18.08 11.14 13.48
N ALA A 25 -16.85 10.68 13.24
CA ALA A 25 -15.94 11.30 12.27
C ALA A 25 -16.58 11.32 10.88
N ASP A 26 -17.13 10.20 10.42
CA ASP A 26 -17.82 10.12 9.13
C ASP A 26 -19.07 11.02 9.06
N ALA A 27 -19.79 11.17 10.17
CA ALA A 27 -20.94 12.08 10.24
C ALA A 27 -20.52 13.56 10.17
N VAL A 28 -19.44 13.93 10.87
CA VAL A 28 -18.86 15.30 10.81
C VAL A 28 -18.27 15.58 9.44
N GLU A 29 -17.61 14.63 8.81
CA GLU A 29 -17.10 14.75 7.45
C GLU A 29 -18.22 15.02 6.44
N ARG A 30 -19.33 14.25 6.50
CA ARG A 30 -20.53 14.51 5.68
C ARG A 30 -21.11 15.89 5.95
N TRP A 31 -21.14 16.31 7.23
CA TRP A 31 -21.65 17.62 7.62
C TRP A 31 -20.81 18.77 7.04
N ILE A 32 -19.48 18.62 6.98
CA ILE A 32 -18.57 19.56 6.33
C ILE A 32 -18.80 19.59 4.81
N ARG A 33 -18.93 18.42 4.18
CA ARG A 33 -19.11 18.29 2.72
C ARG A 33 -20.46 18.78 2.21
N ALA A 34 -21.49 18.74 3.03
CA ALA A 34 -22.82 19.29 2.69
C ALA A 34 -22.81 20.83 2.57
N GLU A 35 -21.64 21.44 2.30
CA GLU A 35 -21.41 22.89 2.15
C GLU A 35 -21.78 23.74 3.36
N GLN A 36 -21.88 23.13 4.51
CA GLN A 36 -22.23 23.82 5.74
C GLN A 36 -21.04 24.56 6.39
N PHE A 37 -19.82 24.19 5.98
CA PHE A 37 -18.58 24.84 6.36
C PHE A 37 -17.70 25.08 5.15
N ARG A 38 -17.18 26.31 5.04
CA ARG A 38 -16.21 26.67 4.02
C ARG A 38 -14.79 26.32 4.48
N PRO A 39 -13.86 26.08 3.55
CA PRO A 39 -12.43 26.03 3.87
C PRO A 39 -12.01 27.24 4.71
N GLY A 40 -11.23 27.01 5.78
CA GLY A 40 -10.83 28.03 6.73
C GLY A 40 -11.91 28.42 7.77
N GLU A 41 -13.14 27.89 7.67
CA GLU A 41 -14.20 28.16 8.64
C GLU A 41 -13.97 27.34 9.92
N ARG A 42 -14.23 28.00 11.07
CA ARG A 42 -14.09 27.37 12.38
C ARG A 42 -15.26 26.43 12.66
N LEU A 43 -14.97 25.19 13.08
CA LEU A 43 -15.98 24.27 13.60
C LEU A 43 -16.49 24.72 14.97
N PRO A 44 -17.71 24.30 15.34
CA PRO A 44 -18.20 24.42 16.71
C PRO A 44 -17.22 23.75 17.69
N THR A 45 -17.27 24.20 18.95
CA THR A 45 -16.42 23.62 19.99
C THR A 45 -16.73 22.14 20.23
N HIS A 46 -15.76 21.38 20.76
CA HIS A 46 -15.94 19.97 21.12
C HIS A 46 -17.20 19.75 22.00
N ARG A 47 -17.49 20.69 22.91
CA ARG A 47 -18.68 20.65 23.77
C ARG A 47 -19.99 20.82 22.98
N GLU A 48 -19.98 21.70 21.99
CA GLU A 48 -21.14 21.91 21.12
C GLU A 48 -21.39 20.72 20.20
N ILE A 49 -20.33 20.16 19.61
CA ILE A 49 -20.43 18.95 18.79
C ILE A 49 -20.94 17.77 19.64
N ALA A 50 -20.41 17.58 20.85
CA ALA A 50 -20.83 16.54 21.78
C ALA A 50 -22.31 16.64 22.09
N ARG A 51 -22.81 17.87 22.38
CA ARG A 51 -24.24 18.14 22.66
C ARG A 51 -25.11 17.87 21.42
N GLN A 52 -24.69 18.27 20.23
CA GLN A 52 -25.44 18.10 18.98
C GLN A 52 -25.54 16.64 18.56
N ALA A 53 -24.46 15.87 18.76
CA ALA A 53 -24.35 14.47 18.37
C ALA A 53 -24.80 13.49 19.49
N GLY A 54 -25.05 13.97 20.71
CA GLY A 54 -25.45 13.12 21.85
C GLY A 54 -24.35 12.18 22.34
N VAL A 55 -23.06 12.59 22.26
CA VAL A 55 -21.90 11.77 22.62
C VAL A 55 -21.01 12.45 23.66
N SER A 56 -20.04 11.71 24.23
CA SER A 56 -19.06 12.28 25.15
C SER A 56 -18.06 13.20 24.46
N ILE A 57 -17.49 14.18 25.19
CA ILE A 57 -16.42 15.05 24.67
C ILE A 57 -15.20 14.22 24.23
N GLY A 58 -14.86 13.15 24.97
CA GLY A 58 -13.77 12.24 24.61
C GLY A 58 -13.99 11.53 23.26
N THR A 59 -15.25 11.18 22.94
CA THR A 59 -15.63 10.63 21.65
C THR A 59 -15.43 11.67 20.54
N VAL A 60 -15.82 12.92 20.79
CA VAL A 60 -15.59 14.02 19.83
C VAL A 60 -14.11 14.28 19.61
N THR A 61 -13.32 14.32 20.68
CA THR A 61 -11.86 14.53 20.55
C THR A 61 -11.22 13.49 19.64
N LYS A 62 -11.52 12.20 19.88
CA LYS A 62 -11.03 11.11 19.02
C LYS A 62 -11.53 11.21 17.57
N ALA A 63 -12.78 11.60 17.37
CA ALA A 63 -13.34 11.79 16.04
C ALA A 63 -12.67 12.96 15.28
N LEU A 64 -12.43 14.09 15.95
CA LEU A 64 -11.77 15.24 15.33
C LEU A 64 -10.27 15.02 15.12
N GLU A 65 -9.59 14.26 16.00
CA GLU A 65 -8.22 13.78 15.76
C GLU A 65 -8.16 12.91 14.52
N LEU A 66 -9.13 12.02 14.33
CA LEU A 66 -9.23 11.18 13.14
C LEU A 66 -9.40 12.01 11.86
N LEU A 67 -10.24 13.05 11.91
CA LEU A 67 -10.43 13.99 10.78
C LEU A 67 -9.22 14.89 10.55
N SER A 68 -8.49 15.27 11.59
CA SER A 68 -7.23 15.98 11.46
C SER A 68 -6.14 15.11 10.82
N ASN A 69 -6.05 13.84 11.22
CA ASN A 69 -5.16 12.87 10.60
C ASN A 69 -5.53 12.55 9.14
N ARG A 70 -6.81 12.70 8.77
CA ARG A 70 -7.28 12.64 7.38
C ARG A 70 -7.03 13.95 6.61
N GLY A 71 -6.47 14.98 7.22
CA GLY A 71 -6.24 16.29 6.61
C GLY A 71 -7.50 17.12 6.35
N ILE A 72 -8.65 16.72 6.88
CA ILE A 72 -9.93 17.42 6.71
C ILE A 72 -10.03 18.62 7.64
N LEU A 73 -9.40 18.51 8.82
CA LEU A 73 -9.39 19.54 9.85
C LEU A 73 -7.96 19.91 10.23
N ARG A 74 -7.80 21.12 10.75
CA ARG A 74 -6.56 21.56 11.44
C ARG A 74 -6.92 22.18 12.79
N GLY A 75 -6.14 21.86 13.80
CA GLY A 75 -6.22 22.47 15.13
C GLY A 75 -5.27 23.66 15.20
N GLU A 76 -5.76 24.84 15.62
CA GLU A 76 -4.90 25.98 15.96
C GLU A 76 -4.95 26.19 17.48
N ILE A 77 -3.79 26.11 18.13
CA ILE A 77 -3.67 26.24 19.60
C ILE A 77 -4.30 27.55 20.05
N GLY A 78 -5.26 27.45 20.99
CA GLY A 78 -5.99 28.62 21.53
C GLY A 78 -7.05 29.22 20.60
N ARG A 79 -7.13 28.82 19.33
CA ARG A 79 -8.07 29.40 18.34
C ARG A 79 -9.20 28.46 17.94
N GLY A 80 -8.99 27.13 18.05
CA GLY A 80 -10.01 26.13 17.78
C GLY A 80 -9.67 25.19 16.61
N THR A 81 -10.67 24.43 16.15
CA THR A 81 -10.55 23.50 15.02
C THR A 81 -11.18 24.14 13.78
N PHE A 82 -10.45 24.12 12.67
CA PHE A 82 -10.84 24.74 11.41
C PHE A 82 -10.92 23.69 10.30
N VAL A 83 -11.82 23.91 9.34
CA VAL A 83 -11.86 23.09 8.11
C VAL A 83 -10.64 23.45 7.27
N ASN A 84 -9.88 22.44 6.86
CA ASN A 84 -8.72 22.64 6.00
C ASN A 84 -9.12 23.15 4.61
N ASP A 85 -8.28 24.00 4.04
CA ASP A 85 -8.45 24.52 2.67
C ASP A 85 -8.08 23.46 1.61
N THR A 86 -7.66 22.29 2.05
CA THR A 86 -7.47 21.15 1.17
C THR A 86 -8.84 20.63 0.73
N ARG A 87 -9.43 21.28 -0.29
CA ARG A 87 -10.23 20.52 -1.23
C ARG A 87 -9.31 19.38 -1.67
N PRO A 88 -9.68 18.08 -1.47
CA PRO A 88 -9.05 17.05 -2.26
C PRO A 88 -9.14 17.59 -3.68
N VAL A 89 -8.03 17.65 -4.39
CA VAL A 89 -8.08 17.90 -5.83
C VAL A 89 -8.94 16.77 -6.35
N ALA A 90 -10.26 17.01 -6.42
CA ALA A 90 -11.17 16.12 -7.13
C ALA A 90 -10.48 15.95 -8.46
N SER A 91 -10.18 14.72 -8.84
CA SER A 91 -9.50 14.46 -10.08
C SER A 91 -10.19 15.33 -11.12
N SER A 92 -9.50 16.29 -11.67
CA SER A 92 -10.06 17.28 -12.62
C SER A 92 -10.65 16.60 -13.86
N SER A 93 -10.49 15.29 -13.97
CA SER A 93 -10.98 14.40 -15.02
C SER A 93 -12.32 13.73 -14.70
N GLY A 94 -12.88 13.84 -13.52
CA GLY A 94 -14.09 13.10 -13.10
C GLY A 94 -13.89 11.56 -13.01
N ILE A 95 -12.69 11.06 -13.24
CA ILE A 95 -12.35 9.63 -13.24
C ILE A 95 -11.93 9.20 -11.83
N ILE A 96 -12.57 8.14 -11.32
CA ILE A 96 -12.15 7.50 -10.07
C ILE A 96 -11.14 6.40 -10.41
N ASP A 97 -9.91 6.50 -9.88
CA ASP A 97 -8.83 5.58 -10.22
C ASP A 97 -8.73 4.44 -9.18
N LEU A 98 -9.09 3.23 -9.59
CA LEU A 98 -8.89 1.98 -8.84
C LEU A 98 -7.71 1.15 -9.42
N ALA A 99 -6.96 1.69 -10.38
CA ALA A 99 -5.83 0.99 -11.00
C ALA A 99 -4.54 1.16 -10.19
N ILE A 100 -4.31 2.35 -9.62
CA ILE A 100 -3.09 2.65 -8.88
C ILE A 100 -3.26 2.24 -7.42
N ASN A 101 -2.41 1.32 -6.95
CA ASN A 101 -2.45 0.88 -5.55
C ASN A 101 -1.66 1.86 -4.66
N GLY A 102 -2.27 2.98 -4.29
CA GLY A 102 -1.74 4.00 -3.38
C GLY A 102 -2.36 3.92 -1.98
N PRO A 103 -1.63 4.28 -0.91
CA PRO A 103 -2.25 4.51 0.38
C PRO A 103 -3.09 5.79 0.33
N PRO A 104 -4.16 5.90 1.13
CA PRO A 104 -4.84 7.16 1.34
C PRO A 104 -3.91 8.17 2.02
N HIS A 105 -4.28 9.43 2.05
CA HIS A 105 -3.53 10.45 2.77
C HIS A 105 -3.58 10.17 4.28
N VAL A 106 -2.47 9.67 4.83
CA VAL A 106 -2.33 9.32 6.26
C VAL A 106 -1.43 10.29 7.03
N LEU A 107 -0.78 11.22 6.34
CA LEU A 107 0.10 12.22 6.92
C LEU A 107 -0.61 13.56 7.00
N SER A 108 -0.58 14.21 8.18
CA SER A 108 -1.07 15.57 8.34
C SER A 108 -0.09 16.58 7.72
N GLU A 109 -0.59 17.75 7.36
CA GLU A 109 0.24 18.86 6.86
C GLU A 109 1.33 19.23 7.87
N ASP A 110 1.00 19.28 9.16
CA ASP A 110 1.95 19.62 10.22
C ASP A 110 3.08 18.60 10.32
N THR A 111 2.75 17.29 10.21
CA THR A 111 3.77 16.22 10.17
C THR A 111 4.67 16.34 8.96
N LEU A 112 4.11 16.62 7.78
CA LEU A 112 4.88 16.81 6.55
C LEU A 112 5.79 18.04 6.65
N ARG A 113 5.28 19.15 7.20
CA ARG A 113 6.06 20.39 7.41
C ARG A 113 7.21 20.15 8.38
N ALA A 114 6.95 19.57 9.54
CA ALA A 114 7.97 19.25 10.54
C ALA A 114 9.06 18.32 9.98
N ALA A 115 8.65 17.30 9.22
CA ALA A 115 9.57 16.38 8.56
C ALA A 115 10.42 17.11 7.49
N ALA A 116 9.83 17.98 6.68
CA ALA A 116 10.53 18.75 5.66
C ALA A 116 11.58 19.70 6.26
N GLU A 117 11.23 20.44 7.32
CA GLU A 117 12.16 21.29 8.05
C GLU A 117 13.34 20.51 8.63
N ARG A 118 13.07 19.33 9.20
CA ARG A 118 14.10 18.44 9.73
C ARG A 118 14.98 17.87 8.61
N ALA A 119 14.38 17.44 7.51
CA ALA A 119 15.09 16.92 6.35
C ALA A 119 16.04 17.96 5.74
N VAL A 120 15.61 19.22 5.63
CA VAL A 120 16.47 20.31 5.14
C VAL A 120 17.63 20.55 6.10
N ARG A 121 17.40 20.63 7.42
CA ARG A 121 18.48 20.80 8.40
C ARG A 121 19.51 19.67 8.32
N ASN A 122 19.05 18.42 8.23
CA ASN A 122 19.93 17.26 8.14
C ASN A 122 20.73 17.26 6.84
N ALA A 123 20.07 17.55 5.70
CA ALA A 123 20.72 17.60 4.41
C ALA A 123 21.82 18.69 4.34
N LEU A 124 21.62 19.83 4.99
CA LEU A 124 22.62 20.90 5.09
C LEU A 124 23.83 20.49 5.95
N SER A 125 23.70 19.50 6.84
CA SER A 125 24.80 18.95 7.63
C SER A 125 25.63 17.88 6.90
N LEU A 126 25.16 17.41 5.74
CA LEU A 126 25.94 16.49 4.90
C LEU A 126 27.17 17.18 4.35
N PRO A 127 28.28 16.46 4.10
CA PRO A 127 29.50 17.05 3.54
C PRO A 127 29.20 17.80 2.24
N HIS A 128 29.51 19.09 2.20
CA HIS A 128 29.32 19.92 1.00
C HIS A 128 30.35 19.55 -0.08
N GLY A 129 29.88 19.42 -1.31
CA GLY A 129 30.72 19.13 -2.48
C GLY A 129 31.02 17.66 -2.74
N GLY A 130 30.42 16.73 -1.98
CA GLY A 130 30.55 15.29 -2.20
C GLY A 130 29.23 14.61 -2.53
N TYR A 131 29.30 13.48 -3.21
CA TYR A 131 28.14 12.62 -3.37
C TYR A 131 27.79 11.94 -2.03
N ALA A 132 26.50 11.83 -1.74
CA ALA A 132 26.02 11.06 -0.57
C ALA A 132 26.48 9.59 -0.65
N SER A 133 26.50 8.93 0.52
CA SER A 133 26.80 7.50 0.58
C SER A 133 25.85 6.69 -0.32
N GLN A 134 26.41 5.85 -1.17
CA GLN A 134 25.65 5.05 -2.14
C GLN A 134 24.62 4.16 -1.50
N ARG A 135 24.94 3.54 -0.35
CA ARG A 135 24.06 2.66 0.41
C ARG A 135 23.14 3.40 1.38
N GLY A 136 23.22 4.74 1.44
CA GLY A 136 22.77 5.55 2.53
C GLY A 136 23.82 5.63 3.65
N THR A 137 23.82 6.72 4.45
CA THR A 137 24.73 6.84 5.60
C THR A 137 24.41 5.82 6.68
N ALA A 138 25.35 5.52 7.56
CA ALA A 138 25.12 4.60 8.69
C ALA A 138 23.94 5.07 9.57
N GLN A 139 23.78 6.40 9.75
CA GLN A 139 22.67 6.97 10.50
C GLN A 139 21.32 6.74 9.79
N GLN A 140 21.24 6.99 8.49
CA GLN A 140 20.04 6.75 7.70
C GLN A 140 19.64 5.28 7.74
N ARG A 141 20.59 4.36 7.52
CA ARG A 141 20.34 2.91 7.60
C ARG A 141 19.89 2.48 9.01
N ARG A 142 20.43 3.10 10.06
CA ARG A 142 19.99 2.84 11.46
C ARG A 142 18.52 3.23 11.64
N VAL A 143 18.07 4.39 11.14
CA VAL A 143 16.66 4.79 11.21
C VAL A 143 15.75 3.76 10.54
N PHE A 144 16.14 3.26 9.36
CA PHE A 144 15.39 2.22 8.65
C PHE A 144 15.44 0.87 9.37
N ALA A 145 16.58 0.46 9.94
CA ALA A 145 16.69 -0.75 10.75
C ALA A 145 15.79 -0.68 12.00
N ASP A 146 15.79 0.46 12.69
CA ASP A 146 14.93 0.69 13.85
C ASP A 146 13.44 0.66 13.49
N TRP A 147 13.07 1.22 12.34
CA TRP A 147 11.71 1.13 11.80
C TRP A 147 11.32 -0.32 11.52
N LEU A 148 12.13 -1.07 10.78
CA LEU A 148 11.88 -2.47 10.45
C LEU A 148 11.79 -3.33 11.71
N ARG A 149 12.67 -3.15 12.69
CA ARG A 149 12.65 -3.87 13.97
C ARG A 149 11.35 -3.63 14.75
N ARG A 150 10.83 -2.41 14.75
CA ARG A 150 9.55 -2.10 15.41
C ARG A 150 8.34 -2.66 14.68
N THR A 151 8.41 -2.80 13.38
CA THR A 151 7.23 -3.06 12.55
C THR A 151 7.21 -4.44 11.92
N ARG A 152 8.37 -5.10 11.72
CA ARG A 152 8.38 -6.32 10.92
C ARG A 152 9.51 -7.30 11.19
N ILE A 153 10.78 -6.88 11.11
CA ILE A 153 11.95 -7.76 11.13
C ILE A 153 13.16 -7.05 11.73
N ASP A 154 13.95 -7.75 12.52
CA ASP A 154 15.22 -7.22 13.03
C ASP A 154 16.37 -7.59 12.08
N LEU A 155 16.98 -6.57 11.48
CA LEU A 155 18.07 -6.70 10.54
C LEU A 155 19.27 -5.85 10.97
N PRO A 156 20.51 -6.38 10.81
CA PRO A 156 21.71 -5.60 11.04
C PRO A 156 21.76 -4.36 10.12
N VAL A 157 22.14 -3.22 10.68
CA VAL A 157 22.25 -1.94 9.94
C VAL A 157 23.11 -2.07 8.69
N ASP A 158 24.16 -2.89 8.74
CA ASP A 158 25.08 -3.08 7.63
C ASP A 158 24.53 -3.98 6.52
N ASP A 159 23.46 -4.70 6.77
CA ASP A 159 22.75 -5.49 5.75
C ASP A 159 21.85 -4.64 4.87
N LEU A 160 21.50 -3.42 5.33
CA LEU A 160 20.58 -2.55 4.63
C LEU A 160 21.29 -1.71 3.56
N ILE A 161 20.65 -1.63 2.41
CA ILE A 161 20.99 -0.72 1.32
C ILE A 161 19.74 0.05 0.95
N LEU A 162 19.79 1.38 1.00
CA LEU A 162 18.66 2.23 0.64
C LEU A 162 18.52 2.29 -0.89
N THR A 163 17.30 2.22 -1.38
CA THR A 163 16.97 2.16 -2.81
C THR A 163 15.98 3.24 -3.23
N VAL A 164 15.82 3.47 -4.54
CA VAL A 164 14.78 4.37 -5.10
C VAL A 164 13.43 3.65 -5.11
N GLY A 165 12.93 3.34 -3.90
CA GLY A 165 11.73 2.51 -3.69
C GLY A 165 11.97 1.03 -3.97
N VAL A 166 10.98 0.19 -3.60
CA VAL A 166 11.03 -1.27 -3.72
C VAL A 166 11.17 -1.73 -5.18
N GLN A 167 10.57 -1.02 -6.14
CA GLN A 167 10.72 -1.32 -7.57
C GLN A 167 12.19 -1.37 -8.00
N HIS A 168 13.01 -0.44 -7.51
CA HIS A 168 14.45 -0.46 -7.76
C HIS A 168 15.11 -1.64 -7.03
N GLY A 169 14.68 -1.98 -5.82
CA GLY A 169 15.15 -3.17 -5.11
C GLY A 169 14.88 -4.47 -5.87
N VAL A 170 13.68 -4.63 -6.47
CA VAL A 170 13.34 -5.76 -7.34
C VAL A 170 14.28 -5.82 -8.53
N HIS A 171 14.55 -4.66 -9.18
CA HIS A 171 15.44 -4.60 -10.32
C HIS A 171 16.87 -5.03 -9.94
N LEU A 172 17.40 -4.53 -8.83
CA LEU A 172 18.74 -4.91 -8.34
C LEU A 172 18.84 -6.40 -8.04
N ALA A 173 17.82 -6.97 -7.36
CA ALA A 173 17.81 -8.40 -7.04
C ALA A 173 17.74 -9.27 -8.30
N PHE A 174 16.86 -8.93 -9.25
CA PHE A 174 16.76 -9.69 -10.52
C PHE A 174 18.02 -9.56 -11.37
N GLN A 175 18.60 -8.37 -11.46
CA GLN A 175 19.86 -8.16 -12.20
C GLN A 175 21.00 -9.00 -11.64
N ASP A 176 21.15 -9.06 -10.32
CA ASP A 176 22.18 -9.87 -9.67
C ASP A 176 21.91 -11.36 -9.88
N LEU A 177 20.67 -11.81 -9.63
CA LEU A 177 20.27 -13.21 -9.76
C LEU A 177 20.22 -13.71 -11.22
N ARG A 178 20.18 -12.80 -12.20
CA ARG A 178 20.26 -13.18 -13.61
C ARG A 178 21.56 -13.93 -13.94
N THR A 179 22.61 -13.73 -13.15
CA THR A 179 23.87 -14.51 -13.28
C THR A 179 23.70 -15.97 -12.88
N VAL A 180 22.65 -16.29 -12.11
CA VAL A 180 22.33 -17.65 -11.65
C VAL A 180 21.26 -18.30 -12.52
N SER A 181 20.22 -17.56 -12.90
CA SER A 181 19.11 -18.06 -13.72
C SER A 181 18.41 -16.92 -14.46
N ASN A 182 17.98 -17.17 -15.69
CA ASN A 182 17.11 -16.26 -16.44
C ASN A 182 15.61 -16.54 -16.22
N VAL A 183 15.28 -17.48 -15.31
CA VAL A 183 13.89 -17.90 -15.05
C VAL A 183 13.50 -17.61 -13.62
N VAL A 184 12.37 -16.92 -13.44
CA VAL A 184 11.77 -16.56 -12.15
C VAL A 184 10.42 -17.27 -11.98
N ALA A 185 10.28 -18.09 -10.96
CA ALA A 185 8.99 -18.67 -10.58
C ALA A 185 8.21 -17.68 -9.70
N THR A 186 6.93 -17.51 -9.98
CA THR A 186 6.00 -16.66 -9.21
C THR A 186 4.57 -17.15 -9.40
N GLU A 187 3.60 -16.57 -8.70
CA GLU A 187 2.19 -16.88 -8.94
C GLU A 187 1.77 -16.54 -10.38
N SER A 188 0.68 -17.18 -10.85
CA SER A 188 0.13 -16.92 -12.20
C SER A 188 -0.28 -15.47 -12.46
N SER A 189 -0.55 -14.74 -11.39
CA SER A 189 -0.70 -13.29 -11.40
C SER A 189 0.18 -12.70 -10.30
N THR A 190 0.98 -11.68 -10.63
CA THR A 190 1.91 -11.07 -9.69
C THR A 190 2.06 -9.56 -9.92
N PHE A 191 2.92 -8.91 -9.17
CA PHE A 191 3.14 -7.47 -9.25
C PHE A 191 3.59 -7.05 -10.66
N PRO A 192 2.86 -6.14 -11.35
CA PRO A 192 3.21 -5.69 -12.69
C PRO A 192 4.62 -5.13 -12.81
N GLY A 193 5.13 -4.51 -11.74
CA GLY A 193 6.49 -4.00 -11.70
C GLY A 193 7.56 -5.10 -11.72
N ALA A 194 7.31 -6.25 -11.11
CA ALA A 194 8.20 -7.40 -11.20
C ALA A 194 8.21 -7.99 -12.62
N ILE A 195 7.01 -8.11 -13.25
CA ILE A 195 6.87 -8.55 -14.66
C ILE A 195 7.63 -7.63 -15.60
N ALA A 196 7.44 -6.32 -15.47
CA ALA A 196 8.14 -5.32 -16.29
C ALA A 196 9.65 -5.39 -16.09
N THR A 197 10.11 -5.59 -14.85
CA THR A 197 11.54 -5.75 -14.53
C THR A 197 12.11 -7.01 -15.16
N ALA A 198 11.46 -8.16 -15.00
CA ALA A 198 11.90 -9.41 -15.61
C ALA A 198 12.02 -9.25 -17.14
N ARG A 199 11.00 -8.67 -17.77
CA ARG A 199 10.98 -8.39 -19.22
C ARG A 199 12.13 -7.47 -19.65
N SER A 200 12.39 -6.39 -18.91
CA SER A 200 13.48 -5.44 -19.23
C SER A 200 14.88 -6.06 -19.12
N LEU A 201 15.03 -7.06 -18.26
CA LEU A 201 16.26 -7.81 -18.08
C LEU A 201 16.38 -9.05 -18.99
N GLY A 202 15.37 -9.30 -19.84
CA GLY A 202 15.33 -10.49 -20.70
C GLY A 202 15.14 -11.80 -19.92
N MET A 203 14.51 -11.72 -18.72
CA MET A 203 14.20 -12.88 -17.90
C MET A 203 12.79 -13.39 -18.20
N GLN A 204 12.59 -14.70 -18.10
CA GLN A 204 11.31 -15.35 -18.24
C GLN A 204 10.67 -15.53 -16.86
N MET A 205 9.36 -15.28 -16.75
CA MET A 205 8.59 -15.62 -15.56
C MET A 205 7.76 -16.89 -15.81
N VAL A 206 7.71 -17.77 -14.82
CA VAL A 206 7.02 -19.06 -14.88
C VAL A 206 5.89 -19.05 -13.87
N PRO A 207 4.63 -19.29 -14.31
CA PRO A 207 3.47 -19.28 -13.43
C PRO A 207 3.42 -20.54 -12.56
N VAL A 208 3.24 -20.34 -11.26
CA VAL A 208 2.98 -21.38 -10.27
C VAL A 208 1.53 -21.27 -9.80
N ARG A 209 0.84 -22.40 -9.67
CA ARG A 209 -0.51 -22.44 -9.10
C ARG A 209 -0.50 -21.99 -7.65
N HIS A 210 -1.57 -21.34 -7.26
CA HIS A 210 -1.79 -20.83 -5.90
C HIS A 210 -3.23 -21.14 -5.43
N ASP A 211 -3.43 -21.03 -4.15
CA ASP A 211 -4.73 -20.98 -3.48
C ASP A 211 -4.83 -19.70 -2.62
N ASP A 212 -5.79 -19.63 -1.70
CA ASP A 212 -5.99 -18.49 -0.80
C ASP A 212 -4.86 -18.29 0.24
N GLU A 213 -3.93 -19.24 0.31
CA GLU A 213 -2.73 -19.18 1.17
C GLU A 213 -1.43 -18.92 0.39
N GLY A 214 -1.51 -18.73 -0.91
CA GLY A 214 -0.36 -18.47 -1.80
C GLY A 214 0.04 -19.66 -2.66
N MET A 215 1.28 -19.67 -3.17
CA MET A 215 1.80 -20.74 -4.02
C MET A 215 1.56 -22.11 -3.43
N LEU A 216 1.18 -23.07 -4.29
CA LEU A 216 1.10 -24.49 -3.92
C LEU A 216 2.49 -25.11 -3.98
N PRO A 217 3.02 -25.68 -2.87
CA PRO A 217 4.38 -26.23 -2.81
C PRO A 217 4.67 -27.29 -3.87
N ARG A 218 3.71 -28.18 -4.14
CA ARG A 218 3.83 -29.22 -5.18
C ARG A 218 3.98 -28.65 -6.58
N ASP A 219 3.27 -27.56 -6.87
CA ASP A 219 3.31 -26.91 -8.18
C ASP A 219 4.59 -26.05 -8.33
N LEU A 220 5.08 -25.46 -7.22
CA LEU A 220 6.41 -24.84 -7.17
C LEU A 220 7.51 -25.89 -7.43
N ASP A 221 7.49 -27.05 -6.76
CA ASP A 221 8.45 -28.14 -6.99
C ASP A 221 8.48 -28.57 -8.46
N ARG A 222 7.29 -28.74 -9.06
CA ARG A 222 7.18 -29.05 -10.48
C ARG A 222 7.74 -27.95 -11.37
N GLY A 223 7.35 -26.69 -11.15
CA GLY A 223 7.81 -25.55 -11.94
C GLY A 223 9.32 -25.36 -11.89
N LEU A 224 9.93 -25.44 -10.69
CA LEU A 224 11.39 -25.32 -10.54
C LEU A 224 12.13 -26.46 -11.25
N ARG A 225 11.61 -27.69 -11.17
CA ARG A 225 12.22 -28.85 -11.84
C ARG A 225 12.12 -28.78 -13.36
N GLU A 226 10.92 -28.46 -13.90
CA GLU A 226 10.67 -28.51 -15.35
C GLU A 226 11.36 -27.35 -16.09
N THR A 227 11.50 -26.20 -15.45
CA THR A 227 12.11 -25.00 -16.07
C THR A 227 13.54 -24.74 -15.62
N ASN A 228 14.06 -25.52 -14.68
CA ASN A 228 15.34 -25.26 -14.00
C ASN A 228 15.43 -23.83 -13.42
N ALA A 229 14.30 -23.24 -13.02
CA ALA A 229 14.27 -21.93 -12.37
C ALA A 229 15.01 -22.00 -11.02
N LYS A 230 15.78 -20.96 -10.74
CA LYS A 230 16.52 -20.80 -9.48
C LYS A 230 16.15 -19.54 -8.72
N ILE A 231 15.08 -18.88 -9.11
CA ILE A 231 14.62 -17.63 -8.50
C ILE A 231 13.13 -17.78 -8.24
N VAL A 232 12.69 -17.46 -7.01
CA VAL A 232 11.30 -17.40 -6.62
C VAL A 232 11.01 -15.97 -6.16
N TYR A 233 10.07 -15.30 -6.82
CA TYR A 233 9.58 -13.99 -6.41
C TYR A 233 8.27 -14.14 -5.65
N LEU A 234 8.17 -13.51 -4.48
CA LEU A 234 7.04 -13.62 -3.57
C LEU A 234 6.65 -12.25 -3.02
N THR A 235 5.34 -11.97 -2.97
CA THR A 235 4.76 -10.88 -2.17
C THR A 235 3.94 -11.52 -1.02
N PRO A 236 4.57 -11.85 0.12
CA PRO A 236 3.96 -12.75 1.11
C PRO A 236 2.87 -12.13 1.98
N VAL A 237 2.72 -10.81 1.98
CA VAL A 237 1.68 -10.08 2.73
C VAL A 237 0.90 -9.19 1.76
N GLY A 238 -0.44 -9.32 1.77
CA GLY A 238 -1.31 -8.54 0.90
C GLY A 238 -0.91 -8.68 -0.57
N HIS A 239 -0.74 -9.92 -1.01
CA HIS A 239 -0.22 -10.27 -2.34
C HIS A 239 -0.85 -9.44 -3.46
N ASN A 240 -0.04 -8.82 -4.28
CA ASN A 240 -0.49 -8.01 -5.40
C ASN A 240 -0.46 -8.82 -6.70
N PRO A 241 -1.62 -9.15 -7.32
CA PRO A 241 -2.94 -8.55 -7.10
C PRO A 241 -3.90 -9.34 -6.19
N LEU A 242 -3.57 -10.54 -5.74
CA LEU A 242 -4.50 -11.56 -5.22
C LEU A 242 -4.98 -11.28 -3.77
N GLY A 243 -4.25 -10.47 -3.01
CA GLY A 243 -4.66 -10.01 -1.67
C GLY A 243 -4.38 -10.96 -0.52
N PHE A 244 -3.97 -12.21 -0.74
CA PHE A 244 -3.69 -13.18 0.33
C PHE A 244 -2.47 -12.81 1.19
N GLU A 245 -2.35 -13.48 2.31
CA GLU A 245 -1.15 -13.47 3.17
C GLU A 245 -0.68 -14.91 3.41
N ILE A 246 0.59 -15.19 3.11
CA ILE A 246 1.20 -16.50 3.31
C ILE A 246 1.44 -16.75 4.80
N GLY A 247 0.77 -17.76 5.35
CA GLY A 247 0.90 -18.16 6.74
C GLY A 247 2.21 -18.88 7.04
N LYS A 248 2.50 -19.07 8.34
CA LYS A 248 3.75 -19.66 8.83
C LYS A 248 4.01 -21.05 8.27
N GLU A 249 2.98 -21.90 8.18
CA GLU A 249 3.15 -23.29 7.72
C GLU A 249 3.44 -23.34 6.22
N ARG A 250 2.67 -22.57 5.42
CA ARG A 250 2.91 -22.48 3.98
C ARG A 250 4.31 -21.91 3.67
N ARG A 251 4.83 -20.98 4.46
CA ARG A 251 6.23 -20.49 4.31
C ARG A 251 7.23 -21.62 4.53
N ARG A 252 7.03 -22.49 5.52
CA ARG A 252 7.91 -23.66 5.76
C ARG A 252 7.88 -24.66 4.63
N GLU A 253 6.67 -24.98 4.13
CA GLU A 253 6.50 -25.87 2.99
C GLU A 253 7.20 -25.35 1.73
N LEU A 254 7.02 -24.05 1.43
CA LEU A 254 7.69 -23.40 0.31
C LEU A 254 9.21 -23.40 0.48
N LEU A 255 9.73 -23.12 1.68
CA LEU A 255 11.17 -23.15 1.96
C LEU A 255 11.77 -24.53 1.79
N ALA A 256 11.06 -25.61 2.17
CA ALA A 256 11.52 -26.97 1.94
C ALA A 256 11.70 -27.26 0.45
N VAL A 257 10.77 -26.80 -0.38
CA VAL A 257 10.86 -26.93 -1.85
C VAL A 257 11.99 -26.06 -2.40
N ILE A 258 12.06 -24.79 -1.99
CA ILE A 258 13.10 -23.84 -2.45
C ILE A 258 14.51 -24.35 -2.10
N GLY A 259 14.67 -24.89 -0.87
CA GLY A 259 15.94 -25.50 -0.43
C GLY A 259 16.31 -26.74 -1.24
N LYS A 260 15.36 -27.62 -1.55
CA LYS A 260 15.57 -28.81 -2.39
C LYS A 260 16.12 -28.47 -3.78
N HIS A 261 15.70 -27.33 -4.35
CA HIS A 261 16.12 -26.89 -5.67
C HIS A 261 17.31 -25.90 -5.64
N ASP A 262 17.85 -25.59 -4.47
CA ASP A 262 18.87 -24.57 -4.26
C ASP A 262 18.51 -23.23 -4.92
N ALA A 263 17.24 -22.81 -4.76
CA ALA A 263 16.73 -21.60 -5.36
C ALA A 263 16.83 -20.39 -4.39
N TRP A 264 16.86 -19.19 -4.97
CA TRP A 264 16.92 -17.91 -4.29
C TRP A 264 15.52 -17.32 -4.14
N ILE A 265 15.33 -16.46 -3.13
CA ILE A 265 14.07 -15.81 -2.84
C ILE A 265 14.22 -14.30 -2.99
N VAL A 266 13.28 -13.69 -3.70
CA VAL A 266 13.06 -12.24 -3.69
C VAL A 266 11.75 -11.98 -2.97
N GLU A 267 11.85 -11.57 -1.69
CA GLU A 267 10.71 -11.31 -0.81
C GLU A 267 10.34 -9.82 -0.86
N ASP A 268 9.25 -9.49 -1.53
CA ASP A 268 8.67 -8.14 -1.58
C ASP A 268 7.64 -7.98 -0.46
N ASP A 269 8.07 -7.43 0.67
CA ASP A 269 7.26 -7.27 1.89
C ASP A 269 6.71 -5.83 2.04
N ILE A 270 6.50 -5.12 0.91
CA ILE A 270 6.05 -3.72 0.88
C ILE A 270 4.69 -3.49 1.56
N TYR A 271 3.86 -4.53 1.65
CA TYR A 271 2.55 -4.49 2.30
C TYR A 271 2.55 -4.99 3.74
N SER A 272 3.74 -5.18 4.36
CA SER A 272 3.87 -5.67 5.75
C SER A 272 3.05 -4.89 6.78
N VAL A 273 2.78 -3.60 6.54
CA VAL A 273 1.90 -2.77 7.38
C VAL A 273 0.48 -3.34 7.54
N TYR A 274 0.03 -4.16 6.57
CA TYR A 274 -1.29 -4.82 6.58
C TYR A 274 -1.26 -6.25 7.14
N SER A 275 -0.11 -6.77 7.58
CA SER A 275 0.00 -8.15 8.08
C SER A 275 -0.94 -8.40 9.25
N ALA A 276 -1.71 -9.48 9.16
CA ALA A 276 -2.59 -9.98 10.20
C ALA A 276 -2.05 -11.26 10.86
N LYS A 277 -1.30 -12.07 10.11
CA LYS A 277 -0.83 -13.40 10.57
C LYS A 277 0.50 -13.38 11.32
N ASN A 278 1.24 -12.26 11.29
CA ASN A 278 2.55 -12.08 11.93
C ASN A 278 3.51 -13.27 11.69
N ALA A 279 3.46 -13.87 10.49
CA ALA A 279 4.35 -14.96 10.16
C ALA A 279 5.79 -14.45 9.98
N PRO A 280 6.83 -15.20 10.40
CA PRO A 280 8.22 -14.80 10.19
C PRO A 280 8.50 -14.63 8.70
N THR A 281 9.34 -13.67 8.34
CA THR A 281 9.72 -13.40 6.94
C THR A 281 10.53 -14.58 6.37
N PHE A 282 10.58 -14.71 5.06
CA PHE A 282 11.50 -15.66 4.42
C PHE A 282 12.96 -15.27 4.71
N LYS A 283 13.23 -13.97 4.87
CA LYS A 283 14.57 -13.48 5.27
C LYS A 283 14.99 -13.96 6.66
N GLU A 284 14.06 -14.03 7.63
CA GLU A 284 14.36 -14.59 8.96
C GLU A 284 14.58 -16.11 8.89
N LEU A 285 13.86 -16.80 8.03
CA LEU A 285 13.89 -18.26 7.93
C LEU A 285 15.05 -18.79 7.08
N ALA A 286 15.49 -18.03 6.07
CA ALA A 286 16.56 -18.40 5.14
C ALA A 286 17.39 -17.16 4.71
N PRO A 287 18.13 -16.54 5.62
CA PRO A 287 18.83 -15.27 5.38
C PRO A 287 19.90 -15.37 4.29
N GLU A 288 20.48 -16.55 4.10
CA GLU A 288 21.60 -16.81 3.17
C GLU A 288 21.17 -16.83 1.70
N ARG A 289 19.84 -16.93 1.42
CA ARG A 289 19.29 -17.01 0.05
C ARG A 289 18.15 -16.05 -0.22
N THR A 290 17.81 -15.14 0.73
CA THR A 290 16.66 -14.23 0.61
C THR A 290 17.11 -12.78 0.44
N TYR A 291 16.68 -12.16 -0.65
CA TYR A 291 16.68 -10.71 -0.86
C TYR A 291 15.38 -10.16 -0.29
N TYR A 292 15.47 -9.48 0.83
CA TYR A 292 14.33 -8.85 1.49
C TYR A 292 14.15 -7.41 1.00
N LEU A 293 12.94 -7.05 0.63
CA LEU A 293 12.57 -5.73 0.13
C LEU A 293 11.45 -5.13 0.96
N ASN A 294 11.60 -3.87 1.34
CA ASN A 294 10.54 -3.10 1.96
C ASN A 294 10.70 -1.61 1.66
N GLY A 295 9.72 -0.78 2.05
CA GLY A 295 9.79 0.66 1.81
C GLY A 295 8.58 1.42 2.32
N ILE A 296 8.68 2.73 2.31
CA ILE A 296 7.69 3.62 2.90
C ILE A 296 6.51 3.98 1.99
N SER A 297 6.53 3.52 0.73
CA SER A 297 5.53 3.95 -0.26
C SER A 297 4.10 3.48 0.05
N LYS A 298 3.91 2.40 0.80
CA LYS A 298 2.61 1.84 1.13
C LYS A 298 2.20 2.05 2.58
N CYS A 299 3.14 2.42 3.45
CA CYS A 299 2.86 2.73 4.84
C CYS A 299 2.82 4.25 5.15
N LEU A 300 3.45 5.10 4.32
CA LEU A 300 3.47 6.54 4.51
C LEU A 300 3.03 7.28 3.23
N THR A 301 3.91 7.36 2.23
CA THR A 301 3.62 8.07 0.99
C THR A 301 4.47 7.56 -0.18
N PRO A 302 3.91 7.43 -1.38
CA PRO A 302 4.67 7.06 -2.57
C PRO A 302 5.52 8.21 -3.13
N LEU A 303 5.34 9.45 -2.67
CA LEU A 303 6.00 10.65 -3.23
C LEU A 303 7.51 10.68 -2.96
N ILE A 304 7.95 10.13 -1.82
CA ILE A 304 9.35 10.20 -1.38
C ILE A 304 10.25 9.19 -2.13
N ARG A 305 9.69 8.08 -2.59
CA ARG A 305 10.41 7.05 -3.36
C ARG A 305 11.66 6.49 -2.69
N VAL A 306 11.57 6.11 -1.42
CA VAL A 306 12.65 5.45 -0.69
C VAL A 306 12.20 4.04 -0.27
N GLY A 307 13.08 3.07 -0.47
CA GLY A 307 12.94 1.69 -0.02
C GLY A 307 14.26 1.17 0.52
N VAL A 308 14.24 -0.08 0.93
CA VAL A 308 15.41 -0.83 1.40
C VAL A 308 15.47 -2.18 0.69
N ILE A 309 16.70 -2.64 0.45
CA ILE A 309 17.00 -4.03 0.13
C ILE A 309 17.99 -4.56 1.17
N ALA A 310 17.70 -5.76 1.71
CA ALA A 310 18.64 -6.53 2.53
C ALA A 310 18.97 -7.84 1.80
N PRO A 311 19.99 -7.86 0.94
CA PRO A 311 20.42 -9.05 0.23
C PRO A 311 21.07 -10.05 1.20
N PRO A 312 21.34 -11.31 0.78
CA PRO A 312 22.25 -12.19 1.49
C PRO A 312 23.63 -11.53 1.67
N GLN A 313 24.31 -11.87 2.78
CA GLN A 313 25.60 -11.26 3.09
C GLN A 313 26.62 -11.41 1.97
N SER A 314 26.63 -12.55 1.28
CA SER A 314 27.51 -12.85 0.14
C SER A 314 27.26 -11.99 -1.10
N ARG A 315 26.10 -11.27 -1.17
CA ARG A 315 25.67 -10.49 -2.34
C ARG A 315 25.63 -8.98 -2.09
N ARG A 316 26.03 -8.54 -0.90
CA ARG A 316 25.95 -7.10 -0.54
C ARG A 316 26.82 -6.20 -1.40
N ALA A 317 28.01 -6.64 -1.73
CA ALA A 317 28.96 -5.86 -2.53
C ALA A 317 28.46 -5.68 -3.97
N GLU A 318 27.94 -6.74 -4.56
CA GLU A 318 27.35 -6.75 -5.90
C GLU A 318 26.16 -5.82 -6.00
N ILE A 319 25.23 -5.90 -5.05
CA ILE A 319 24.05 -5.01 -5.00
C ILE A 319 24.46 -3.55 -4.82
N ALA A 320 25.42 -3.25 -3.93
CA ALA A 320 25.92 -1.89 -3.75
C ALA A 320 26.60 -1.35 -5.02
N SER A 321 27.36 -2.20 -5.73
CA SER A 321 28.00 -1.85 -6.99
C SER A 321 26.98 -1.59 -8.09
N ALA A 322 25.96 -2.46 -8.23
CA ALA A 322 24.87 -2.30 -9.19
C ALA A 322 24.08 -1.01 -8.95
N LEU A 323 23.72 -0.73 -7.70
CA LEU A 323 23.03 0.51 -7.31
C LEU A 323 23.85 1.75 -7.72
N ARG A 324 25.17 1.72 -7.42
CA ARG A 324 26.07 2.81 -7.79
C ARG A 324 26.10 3.03 -9.30
N ALA A 325 26.19 1.97 -10.07
CA ALA A 325 26.26 2.06 -11.53
C ALA A 325 24.98 2.63 -12.15
N GLN A 326 23.82 2.39 -11.54
CA GLN A 326 22.53 2.82 -12.09
C GLN A 326 22.17 4.27 -11.70
N VAL A 327 22.27 4.61 -10.42
CA VAL A 327 21.73 5.87 -9.89
C VAL A 327 22.64 6.53 -8.87
N TRP A 328 23.81 5.98 -8.59
CA TRP A 328 24.71 6.36 -7.50
C TRP A 328 24.13 6.08 -6.11
N GLY A 329 22.88 6.39 -5.85
CA GLY A 329 22.10 6.20 -4.64
C GLY A 329 20.77 6.94 -4.71
N PRO A 330 19.85 6.73 -3.77
CA PRO A 330 18.60 7.49 -3.70
C PRO A 330 18.87 8.96 -3.39
N ALA A 331 17.98 9.86 -3.85
CA ALA A 331 18.12 11.30 -3.67
C ALA A 331 18.23 11.67 -2.17
N PRO A 332 19.28 12.38 -1.73
CA PRO A 332 19.54 12.65 -0.31
C PRO A 332 18.37 13.31 0.42
N TYR A 333 17.73 14.32 -0.18
CA TYR A 333 16.56 14.97 0.42
C TYR A 333 15.37 14.02 0.62
N GLY A 334 15.15 13.09 -0.31
CA GLY A 334 14.13 12.06 -0.17
C GLY A 334 14.42 11.12 0.99
N VAL A 335 15.69 10.73 1.16
CA VAL A 335 16.12 9.88 2.27
C VAL A 335 15.96 10.60 3.61
N GLU A 336 16.41 11.85 3.71
CA GLU A 336 16.26 12.65 4.93
C GLU A 336 14.80 12.90 5.29
N MET A 337 13.94 13.12 4.29
CA MET A 337 12.50 13.25 4.51
C MET A 337 11.89 11.94 5.05
N ALA A 338 12.29 10.79 4.49
CA ALA A 338 11.88 9.48 4.98
C ALA A 338 12.34 9.24 6.41
N CYS A 339 13.62 9.50 6.71
CA CYS A 339 14.17 9.39 8.06
C CYS A 339 13.43 10.30 9.04
N ALA A 340 13.18 11.54 8.69
CA ALA A 340 12.47 12.50 9.54
C ALA A 340 11.05 12.03 9.87
N LEU A 341 10.29 11.49 8.90
CA LEU A 341 8.95 10.93 9.13
C LEU A 341 8.99 9.73 10.08
N LEU A 342 9.95 8.81 9.89
CA LEU A 342 10.12 7.64 10.74
C LEU A 342 10.53 8.00 12.19
N GLU A 343 11.41 8.98 12.36
CA GLU A 343 11.85 9.49 13.65
C GLU A 343 10.76 10.31 14.39
N LEU A 344 9.83 10.90 13.66
CA LEU A 344 8.63 11.54 14.20
C LEU A 344 7.53 10.52 14.57
N GLY A 345 7.74 9.22 14.30
CA GLY A 345 6.76 8.16 14.60
C GLY A 345 5.54 8.17 13.68
N ALA A 346 5.63 8.81 12.51
CA ALA A 346 4.53 8.88 11.55
C ALA A 346 4.09 7.50 11.05
N ASP A 347 5.00 6.51 11.02
CA ASP A 347 4.73 5.14 10.64
C ASP A 347 3.73 4.43 11.56
N ALA A 348 3.83 4.63 12.88
CA ALA A 348 2.94 3.99 13.86
C ALA A 348 1.50 4.54 13.76
N SER A 349 1.36 5.86 13.64
CA SER A 349 0.06 6.52 13.43
C SER A 349 -0.56 6.09 12.10
N ALA A 350 0.23 6.12 11.02
CA ALA A 350 -0.21 5.71 9.70
C ALA A 350 -0.64 4.24 9.65
N ALA A 351 0.11 3.32 10.27
CA ALA A 351 -0.22 1.89 10.29
C ALA A 351 -1.58 1.61 10.93
N THR A 352 -1.92 2.31 12.02
CA THR A 352 -3.23 2.18 12.68
C THR A 352 -4.35 2.65 11.75
N THR A 353 -4.17 3.83 11.14
CA THR A 353 -5.15 4.40 10.21
C THR A 353 -5.32 3.50 8.97
N LEU A 354 -4.22 3.02 8.36
CA LEU A 354 -4.25 2.18 7.17
C LEU A 354 -4.98 0.86 7.40
N ARG A 355 -4.72 0.18 8.52
CA ARG A 355 -5.39 -1.09 8.85
C ARG A 355 -6.88 -0.90 9.11
N SER A 356 -7.25 0.14 9.85
CA SER A 356 -8.65 0.49 10.12
C SER A 356 -9.38 0.83 8.82
N GLU A 357 -8.78 1.67 7.99
CA GLU A 357 -9.35 2.11 6.71
C GLU A 357 -9.48 0.95 5.71
N ALA A 358 -8.48 0.07 5.62
CA ALA A 358 -8.54 -1.11 4.75
C ALA A 358 -9.71 -2.03 5.12
N ARG A 359 -9.89 -2.34 6.41
CA ARG A 359 -11.03 -3.14 6.89
C ARG A 359 -12.37 -2.50 6.53
N ALA A 360 -12.52 -1.20 6.77
CA ALA A 360 -13.76 -0.49 6.47
C ALA A 360 -14.07 -0.48 4.95
N ARG A 361 -13.05 -0.28 4.11
CA ARG A 361 -13.20 -0.28 2.65
C ARG A 361 -13.45 -1.68 2.08
N ILE A 362 -12.90 -2.72 2.68
CA ILE A 362 -13.24 -4.11 2.34
C ILE A 362 -14.70 -4.40 2.64
N GLN A 363 -15.21 -4.00 3.82
CA GLN A 363 -16.63 -4.20 4.16
C GLN A 363 -17.55 -3.41 3.21
N LEU A 364 -17.18 -2.19 2.84
CA LEU A 364 -17.88 -1.42 1.84
C LEU A 364 -17.93 -2.15 0.49
N ALA A 365 -16.80 -2.68 0.06
CA ALA A 365 -16.70 -3.40 -1.21
C ALA A 365 -17.52 -4.72 -1.20
N LYS A 366 -17.46 -5.49 -0.11
CA LYS A 366 -18.30 -6.68 0.08
C LYS A 366 -19.79 -6.35 -0.08
N HIS A 367 -20.21 -5.25 0.54
CA HIS A 367 -21.62 -4.81 0.46
C HIS A 367 -21.99 -4.36 -0.96
N ALA A 368 -21.19 -3.46 -1.54
CA ALA A 368 -21.49 -2.87 -2.86
C ALA A 368 -21.46 -3.89 -4.01
N LEU A 369 -20.57 -4.87 -3.94
CA LEU A 369 -20.39 -5.90 -4.97
C LEU A 369 -21.23 -7.18 -4.71
N GLY A 370 -21.97 -7.26 -3.62
CA GLY A 370 -22.76 -8.45 -3.27
C GLY A 370 -21.93 -9.68 -2.87
N LEU A 371 -20.65 -9.51 -2.53
CA LEU A 371 -19.68 -10.57 -2.26
C LEU A 371 -19.68 -11.03 -0.78
N ARG A 372 -20.85 -11.11 -0.15
CA ARG A 372 -20.96 -11.40 1.29
C ARG A 372 -20.40 -12.76 1.71
N SER A 373 -20.45 -13.74 0.83
CA SER A 373 -20.01 -15.12 1.06
C SER A 373 -18.59 -15.43 0.53
N VAL A 374 -17.96 -14.50 -0.18
CA VAL A 374 -16.62 -14.72 -0.73
C VAL A 374 -15.58 -14.45 0.36
N PRO A 375 -14.66 -15.40 0.63
CA PRO A 375 -13.51 -15.13 1.49
C PRO A 375 -12.72 -13.95 0.91
N MET A 376 -12.51 -12.92 1.73
CA MET A 376 -11.71 -11.76 1.34
C MET A 376 -10.66 -11.51 2.40
N PRO A 377 -9.44 -11.13 1.99
CA PRO A 377 -8.37 -10.85 2.93
C PRO A 377 -8.80 -9.76 3.91
N ASP A 378 -8.63 -10.00 5.20
CA ASP A 378 -8.94 -9.00 6.22
C ASP A 378 -7.82 -7.95 6.23
N GLY A 379 -8.13 -6.74 5.79
CA GLY A 379 -7.21 -5.61 5.83
C GLY A 379 -6.25 -5.48 4.63
N ALA A 380 -6.45 -6.20 3.53
CA ALA A 380 -5.65 -5.99 2.31
C ALA A 380 -5.93 -4.63 1.64
N PRO A 381 -4.93 -4.02 0.97
CA PRO A 381 -5.09 -2.70 0.34
C PRO A 381 -5.85 -2.73 -0.99
N HIS A 382 -6.18 -3.90 -1.50
CA HIS A 382 -6.88 -4.13 -2.76
C HIS A 382 -7.68 -5.42 -2.70
N LEU A 383 -8.60 -5.56 -3.66
CA LEU A 383 -9.41 -6.76 -3.86
C LEU A 383 -9.12 -7.35 -5.23
N TRP A 384 -9.20 -8.67 -5.31
CA TRP A 384 -9.16 -9.42 -6.55
C TRP A 384 -10.55 -9.98 -6.87
N LEU A 385 -11.02 -9.72 -8.07
CA LEU A 385 -12.25 -10.29 -8.62
C LEU A 385 -11.85 -11.34 -9.67
N PRO A 386 -11.89 -12.64 -9.34
CA PRO A 386 -11.54 -13.70 -10.29
C PRO A 386 -12.59 -13.78 -11.39
N MET A 387 -12.16 -13.81 -12.64
CA MET A 387 -13.01 -13.99 -13.80
C MET A 387 -12.19 -14.38 -15.04
N LYS A 388 -12.86 -14.85 -16.09
CA LYS A 388 -12.19 -15.15 -17.36
C LYS A 388 -11.52 -13.90 -17.94
N PRO A 389 -10.35 -14.02 -18.60
CA PRO A 389 -9.61 -12.87 -19.14
C PRO A 389 -10.45 -11.95 -20.02
N ALA A 390 -11.25 -12.50 -20.95
CA ALA A 390 -12.11 -11.71 -21.83
C ALA A 390 -13.17 -10.90 -21.05
N HIS A 391 -13.72 -11.44 -19.96
CA HIS A 391 -14.67 -10.72 -19.10
C HIS A 391 -13.96 -9.63 -18.31
N ALA A 392 -12.73 -9.88 -17.85
CA ALA A 392 -11.92 -8.89 -17.15
C ALA A 392 -11.58 -7.68 -18.04
N GLU A 393 -11.19 -7.92 -19.28
CA GLU A 393 -10.93 -6.86 -20.26
C GLU A 393 -12.19 -6.06 -20.60
N LYS A 394 -13.33 -6.76 -20.83
CA LYS A 394 -14.64 -6.12 -21.07
C LYS A 394 -15.00 -5.23 -19.87
N LEU A 395 -14.90 -5.75 -18.64
CA LEU A 395 -15.19 -4.99 -17.43
C LEU A 395 -14.29 -3.75 -17.29
N ALA A 396 -12.99 -3.90 -17.48
CA ALA A 396 -12.03 -2.79 -17.36
C ALA A 396 -12.34 -1.68 -18.39
N ARG A 397 -12.63 -2.04 -19.63
CA ARG A 397 -13.01 -1.10 -20.70
C ARG A 397 -14.32 -0.37 -20.38
N LEU A 398 -15.39 -1.12 -20.06
CA LEU A 398 -16.70 -0.52 -19.75
C LEU A 398 -16.66 0.35 -18.48
N ALA A 399 -15.89 -0.03 -17.49
CA ALA A 399 -15.68 0.78 -16.29
C ALA A 399 -14.99 2.11 -16.63
N ALA A 400 -13.97 2.09 -17.49
CA ALA A 400 -13.29 3.30 -17.95
C ALA A 400 -14.23 4.26 -18.70
N GLU A 401 -15.12 3.73 -19.55
CA GLU A 401 -16.16 4.50 -20.25
C GLU A 401 -17.15 5.17 -19.26
N ARG A 402 -17.33 4.57 -18.07
CA ARG A 402 -18.17 5.10 -16.97
C ARG A 402 -17.40 5.87 -15.90
N GLY A 403 -16.16 6.28 -16.22
CA GLY A 403 -15.34 7.11 -15.32
C GLY A 403 -14.68 6.35 -14.15
N VAL A 404 -14.56 5.02 -14.24
CA VAL A 404 -13.83 4.20 -13.25
C VAL A 404 -12.67 3.49 -13.93
N ARG A 405 -11.45 3.82 -13.58
CA ARG A 405 -10.25 3.17 -14.11
C ARG A 405 -9.87 1.95 -13.28
N LEU A 406 -9.76 0.79 -13.92
CA LEU A 406 -9.30 -0.46 -13.31
C LEU A 406 -7.90 -0.81 -13.81
N THR A 407 -7.16 -1.65 -13.06
CA THR A 407 -5.88 -2.19 -13.55
C THR A 407 -6.14 -3.04 -14.78
N PRO A 408 -5.41 -2.84 -15.88
CA PRO A 408 -5.51 -3.72 -17.04
C PRO A 408 -5.26 -5.18 -16.60
N PRO A 409 -6.14 -6.13 -16.96
CA PRO A 409 -6.04 -7.51 -16.48
C PRO A 409 -4.74 -8.21 -16.85
N ASP A 410 -4.21 -7.95 -18.04
CA ASP A 410 -2.96 -8.47 -18.59
C ASP A 410 -1.72 -7.93 -17.86
N ALA A 411 -1.81 -6.76 -17.22
CA ALA A 411 -0.68 -6.14 -16.54
C ALA A 411 -0.10 -6.99 -15.40
N SER A 412 -0.94 -7.79 -14.74
CA SER A 412 -0.54 -8.66 -13.62
C SER A 412 -0.36 -10.12 -14.02
N PHE A 413 -0.74 -10.50 -15.25
CA PHE A 413 -0.81 -11.89 -15.67
C PHE A 413 0.55 -12.39 -16.20
N VAL A 414 1.02 -13.48 -15.59
CA VAL A 414 2.28 -14.16 -15.97
C VAL A 414 2.01 -15.27 -17.00
N GLY A 415 0.92 -16.01 -16.82
CA GLY A 415 0.55 -17.14 -17.68
C GLY A 415 -0.22 -18.23 -16.95
N GLY A 416 -0.54 -19.31 -17.67
CA GLY A 416 -1.28 -20.47 -17.16
C GLY A 416 -2.78 -20.40 -17.45
N ASP A 417 -3.46 -21.53 -17.32
CA ASP A 417 -4.92 -21.65 -17.55
C ASP A 417 -5.76 -21.25 -16.34
N PHE A 418 -5.14 -20.65 -15.34
CA PHE A 418 -5.74 -20.29 -14.05
C PHE A 418 -5.34 -18.87 -13.67
N GLY A 419 -6.28 -18.08 -13.20
CA GLY A 419 -5.95 -16.83 -12.51
C GLY A 419 -6.22 -15.54 -13.29
N GLY A 420 -7.13 -15.51 -14.25
CA GLY A 420 -7.66 -14.25 -14.80
C GLY A 420 -8.51 -13.51 -13.77
N GLY A 421 -8.57 -12.18 -13.86
CA GLY A 421 -9.38 -11.35 -12.96
C GLY A 421 -9.04 -9.88 -13.04
N VAL A 422 -9.66 -9.09 -12.16
CA VAL A 422 -9.47 -7.64 -12.06
C VAL A 422 -9.11 -7.27 -10.63
N ARG A 423 -8.06 -6.46 -10.46
CA ARG A 423 -7.72 -5.85 -9.19
C ARG A 423 -8.44 -4.52 -8.99
N LEU A 424 -9.07 -4.35 -7.84
CA LEU A 424 -9.64 -3.10 -7.37
C LEU A 424 -8.76 -2.52 -6.26
N SER A 425 -8.08 -1.42 -6.52
CA SER A 425 -7.24 -0.71 -5.53
C SER A 425 -8.11 0.12 -4.61
N ILE A 426 -8.74 -0.51 -3.62
CA ILE A 426 -9.74 0.11 -2.74
C ILE A 426 -9.19 1.22 -1.85
N MET A 427 -7.87 1.27 -1.64
CA MET A 427 -7.23 2.32 -0.85
C MET A 427 -6.91 3.59 -1.66
N ALA A 428 -6.98 3.53 -3.00
CA ALA A 428 -6.62 4.64 -3.88
C ALA A 428 -7.61 5.83 -3.85
N PRO A 429 -8.94 5.64 -3.83
CA PRO A 429 -9.88 6.75 -3.75
C PRO A 429 -9.67 7.58 -2.48
N LEU A 430 -9.75 8.90 -2.61
CA LEU A 430 -9.52 9.81 -1.49
C LEU A 430 -10.55 9.63 -0.38
N THR A 431 -11.78 9.26 -0.74
CA THR A 431 -12.88 9.13 0.21
C THR A 431 -13.61 7.80 0.04
N ARG A 432 -14.30 7.36 1.09
CA ARG A 432 -15.17 6.18 1.03
C ARG A 432 -16.35 6.39 0.10
N ASP A 433 -16.85 7.63 -0.06
CA ASP A 433 -17.95 7.95 -0.97
C ASP A 433 -17.51 7.82 -2.44
N GLU A 434 -16.28 8.23 -2.78
CA GLU A 434 -15.72 7.97 -4.11
C GLU A 434 -15.57 6.48 -4.38
N LEU A 435 -15.08 5.74 -3.38
CA LEU A 435 -14.97 4.29 -3.47
C LEU A 435 -16.35 3.65 -3.67
N ASP A 436 -17.37 4.03 -2.89
CA ASP A 436 -18.72 3.49 -3.00
C ASP A 436 -19.32 3.73 -4.40
N ARG A 437 -19.17 4.95 -4.95
CA ARG A 437 -19.61 5.25 -6.32
C ARG A 437 -18.92 4.36 -7.35
N ALA A 438 -17.58 4.22 -7.24
CA ALA A 438 -16.84 3.36 -8.16
C ALA A 438 -17.25 1.89 -8.06
N LEU A 439 -17.43 1.38 -6.83
CA LEU A 439 -17.86 0.01 -6.61
C LEU A 439 -19.28 -0.26 -7.11
N ARG A 440 -20.22 0.68 -6.96
CA ARG A 440 -21.57 0.58 -7.54
C ARG A 440 -21.53 0.54 -9.07
N THR A 441 -20.65 1.33 -9.68
CA THR A 441 -20.44 1.28 -11.14
C THR A 441 -19.94 -0.10 -11.58
N VAL A 442 -18.95 -0.65 -10.86
CA VAL A 442 -18.43 -2.00 -11.12
C VAL A 442 -19.52 -3.06 -10.90
N ALA A 443 -20.29 -2.96 -9.81
CA ALA A 443 -21.38 -3.88 -9.50
C ALA A 443 -22.47 -3.88 -10.58
N ALA A 444 -22.85 -2.70 -11.09
CA ALA A 444 -23.81 -2.59 -12.19
C ALA A 444 -23.32 -3.31 -13.44
N LEU A 445 -22.04 -3.12 -13.80
CA LEU A 445 -21.42 -3.78 -14.95
C LEU A 445 -21.31 -5.31 -14.80
N LEU A 446 -21.07 -5.80 -13.59
CA LEU A 446 -21.03 -7.24 -13.30
C LEU A 446 -22.39 -7.92 -13.41
N ASN A 447 -23.48 -7.16 -13.21
CA ASN A 447 -24.86 -7.65 -13.28
C ASN A 447 -25.55 -7.36 -14.62
N GLU A 448 -24.88 -6.69 -15.57
CA GLU A 448 -25.43 -6.50 -16.92
C GLU A 448 -25.52 -7.86 -17.63
N PRO A 449 -26.67 -8.19 -18.23
CA PRO A 449 -26.80 -9.40 -19.03
C PRO A 449 -25.74 -9.42 -20.14
N GLU A 450 -25.16 -10.60 -20.40
CA GLU A 450 -24.36 -10.76 -21.62
C GLU A 450 -25.26 -10.51 -22.83
N GLU A 451 -25.08 -9.37 -23.49
CA GLU A 451 -25.66 -9.21 -24.83
C GLU A 451 -25.05 -10.31 -25.71
N MET A 452 -25.88 -11.27 -26.09
CA MET A 452 -25.51 -12.22 -27.13
C MET A 452 -25.31 -11.37 -28.41
N VAL A 453 -24.03 -11.20 -28.78
CA VAL A 453 -23.71 -10.73 -30.12
C VAL A 453 -24.16 -11.82 -31.07
N VAL A 454 -25.27 -11.58 -31.74
CA VAL A 454 -25.80 -12.39 -32.84
C VAL A 454 -24.93 -12.18 -34.09
#